data_0743928c89f79f5e42fce3d5aaaa8f85
#
_entry.id   0743928c89f79f5e42fce3d5aaaa8f85
#
_cell.length_a   1.000
_cell.length_b   1.000
_cell.length_c   1.000
_cell.angle_alpha   90.00
_cell.angle_beta   90.00
_cell.angle_gamma   90.00
#
_symmetry.space_group_name_H-M   'P 1'
#
loop_
_entity.id
_entity.type
_entity.pdbx_description
1 polymer ?
#
loop_
_entity_poly.entity_id
_entity_poly.type
_entity_poly.pdbx_seq_one_letter_code
_entity_poly.pdbx_strand_id
1 'polypeptide(L)'
;MKTNNDLLLERLEHSFLNGKMSRRGFLAAALATGLMGIMPLRALADELENIRKVQSDKTAKLEQAYDYIVVGSGSAGCALVGTLAAKTDAKILLIEAGDWDTAPTVDDPRAWFANLGTERDWGDVSIPSKGVNNRSIPEHTGRVVGGGSSINATIWSRPIKADMDYWASVTGDEAWNYDNSLKIFKRIENWRGKPNPEFRGTDGPVWVQPAQNLLPLVDATLKAAAEVGMPVTDDLNTQRELTGSGFGVMNQIIKDGRRNSLARAYLYPAMARNNVTVLVNTSVNRIVLEGDKAVGVECTRNGETVTLRAEREIILSAGGFNTPKLLMLSGIGDEADLKKVSIETKLNAPEVGKNAQDHILHGGCLFEASEPIEHRNSAANMSGYLKTDAKLELPDVSIVQIELPYTSDVIGKEYPLTNPKNTWALCAGLVAPKSRGTVKLASNKPTERPIVDMQFLSHPDDVEYLGRAIKVAREIAHAPALKNYVVREVAPGKELKGDDLTNFIRNGATTYFHASGTCRMGKDDKAVVDSQLRVKGIRNLRIADSSIMPRIVSVPTMPACVLIGVRMADLLTS
;
A
#
# COMPACT_ATOMS: atom_id res chain seq x y z
N MET A 1 7.88 10.05 -40.95
CA MET A 1 8.17 11.48 -41.17
C MET A 1 8.00 12.17 -39.81
N LYS A 2 8.99 12.98 -39.40
CA LYS A 2 8.87 13.78 -38.17
C LYS A 2 7.79 14.84 -38.38
N THR A 3 6.95 15.06 -37.39
CA THR A 3 5.94 16.13 -37.44
C THR A 3 6.60 17.51 -37.27
N ASN A 4 5.93 18.60 -37.67
CA ASN A 4 6.43 19.96 -37.44
C ASN A 4 6.68 20.23 -35.93
N ASN A 5 5.94 19.56 -35.06
CA ASN A 5 6.09 19.66 -33.61
C ASN A 5 7.38 18.96 -33.13
N ASP A 6 7.75 17.80 -33.72
CA ASP A 6 9.00 17.11 -33.39
C ASP A 6 10.23 17.94 -33.78
N LEU A 7 10.18 18.61 -34.94
CA LEU A 7 11.27 19.47 -35.41
C LEU A 7 11.42 20.76 -34.57
N LEU A 8 10.32 21.31 -34.10
CA LEU A 8 10.32 22.50 -33.25
C LEU A 8 10.85 22.13 -31.85
N LEU A 9 10.47 20.98 -31.33
CA LEU A 9 10.97 20.46 -30.05
C LEU A 9 12.49 20.26 -30.08
N GLU A 10 13.01 19.60 -31.12
CA GLU A 10 14.46 19.40 -31.31
C GLU A 10 15.23 20.74 -31.37
N ARG A 11 14.67 21.77 -31.99
CA ARG A 11 15.29 23.11 -32.03
C ARG A 11 15.33 23.80 -30.68
N LEU A 12 14.26 23.67 -29.88
CA LEU A 12 14.19 24.22 -28.53
C LEU A 12 15.16 23.47 -27.59
N GLU A 13 15.20 22.14 -27.66
CA GLU A 13 16.14 21.31 -26.91
C GLU A 13 17.59 21.65 -27.27
N HIS A 14 17.91 21.77 -28.55
CA HIS A 14 19.25 22.14 -29.00
C HIS A 14 19.67 23.53 -28.51
N SER A 15 18.76 24.49 -28.48
CA SER A 15 19.04 25.86 -27.96
C SER A 15 19.23 25.87 -26.45
N PHE A 16 18.53 25.02 -25.73
CA PHE A 16 18.66 24.85 -24.27
C PHE A 16 19.97 24.13 -23.91
N LEU A 17 20.25 23.00 -24.54
CA LEU A 17 21.46 22.18 -24.29
C LEU A 17 22.75 22.94 -24.64
N ASN A 18 22.71 23.84 -25.62
CA ASN A 18 23.85 24.68 -25.99
C ASN A 18 23.94 26.00 -25.19
N GLY A 19 23.18 26.14 -24.11
CA GLY A 19 23.23 27.35 -23.25
C GLY A 19 22.68 28.63 -23.88
N LYS A 20 22.06 28.55 -25.08
CA LYS A 20 21.50 29.70 -25.78
C LYS A 20 20.12 30.12 -25.26
N MET A 21 19.52 29.31 -24.38
CA MET A 21 18.22 29.59 -23.78
C MET A 21 18.23 29.14 -22.31
N SER A 22 17.69 29.99 -21.41
CA SER A 22 17.53 29.62 -20.01
C SER A 22 16.40 28.61 -19.81
N ARG A 23 16.45 27.81 -18.72
CA ARG A 23 15.39 26.84 -18.35
C ARG A 23 14.00 27.50 -18.34
N ARG A 24 13.91 28.73 -17.88
CA ARG A 24 12.67 29.51 -17.83
C ARG A 24 12.19 29.96 -19.22
N GLY A 25 13.12 30.31 -20.10
CA GLY A 25 12.84 30.64 -21.51
C GLY A 25 12.39 29.41 -22.31
N PHE A 26 13.01 28.28 -22.07
CA PHE A 26 12.64 27.00 -22.69
C PHE A 26 11.22 26.56 -22.31
N LEU A 27 10.89 26.60 -21.01
CA LEU A 27 9.54 26.29 -20.51
C LEU A 27 8.48 27.26 -21.04
N ALA A 28 8.81 28.55 -21.14
CA ALA A 28 7.90 29.58 -21.70
C ALA A 28 7.65 29.37 -23.20
N ALA A 29 8.68 29.00 -23.98
CA ALA A 29 8.56 28.74 -25.41
C ALA A 29 7.76 27.43 -25.67
N ALA A 30 7.94 26.41 -24.86
CA ALA A 30 7.19 25.17 -24.93
C ALA A 30 5.69 25.35 -24.58
N LEU A 31 5.40 26.20 -23.59
CA LEU A 31 4.03 26.64 -23.25
C LEU A 31 3.36 27.37 -24.42
N ALA A 32 4.07 28.31 -25.02
CA ALA A 32 3.56 29.14 -26.11
C ALA A 32 3.30 28.38 -27.41
N THR A 33 3.95 27.24 -27.60
CA THR A 33 3.86 26.39 -28.81
C THR A 33 2.94 25.19 -28.66
N GLY A 34 2.28 25.01 -27.50
CA GLY A 34 1.40 23.86 -27.24
C GLY A 34 2.11 22.50 -27.11
N LEU A 35 3.45 22.50 -27.06
CA LEU A 35 4.30 21.30 -26.97
C LEU A 35 4.40 20.71 -25.56
N MET A 36 3.75 21.31 -24.56
CA MET A 36 3.79 20.90 -23.15
C MET A 36 3.30 19.47 -22.88
N GLY A 37 2.52 18.87 -23.77
CA GLY A 37 2.04 17.49 -23.59
C GLY A 37 3.11 16.40 -23.82
N ILE A 38 4.20 16.72 -24.51
CA ILE A 38 5.24 15.75 -24.90
C ILE A 38 6.55 15.95 -24.11
N MET A 39 6.85 17.18 -23.72
CA MET A 39 8.09 17.56 -23.04
C MET A 39 8.26 17.11 -21.59
N PRO A 40 7.22 17.11 -20.73
CA PRO A 40 7.42 16.75 -19.32
C PRO A 40 7.93 15.33 -19.12
N LEU A 41 7.66 14.44 -20.05
CA LEU A 41 7.97 13.01 -19.91
C LEU A 41 9.46 12.72 -20.11
N ARG A 42 10.10 13.33 -21.12
CA ARG A 42 11.54 13.15 -21.38
C ARG A 42 12.39 13.85 -20.31
N ALA A 43 12.09 15.09 -20.02
CA ALA A 43 12.81 15.85 -18.99
C ALA A 43 12.72 15.20 -17.61
N LEU A 44 11.56 14.64 -17.26
CA LEU A 44 11.38 13.88 -16.01
C LEU A 44 12.15 12.55 -16.03
N ALA A 45 12.16 11.83 -17.16
CA ALA A 45 12.93 10.59 -17.31
C ALA A 45 14.44 10.85 -17.18
N ASP A 46 14.95 11.90 -17.82
CA ASP A 46 16.35 12.31 -17.75
C ASP A 46 16.74 12.76 -16.34
N GLU A 47 15.85 13.50 -15.64
CA GLU A 47 16.07 13.90 -14.24
C GLU A 47 16.13 12.69 -13.31
N LEU A 48 15.24 11.72 -13.46
CA LEU A 48 15.25 10.49 -12.66
C LEU A 48 16.49 9.62 -12.96
N GLU A 49 16.93 9.58 -14.20
CA GLU A 49 18.16 8.88 -14.58
C GLU A 49 19.39 9.54 -13.97
N ASN A 50 19.48 10.86 -13.98
CA ASN A 50 20.57 11.61 -13.34
C ASN A 50 20.57 11.40 -11.82
N ILE A 51 19.42 11.42 -11.17
CA ILE A 51 19.29 11.17 -9.72
C ILE A 51 19.80 9.75 -9.40
N ARG A 52 19.41 8.73 -10.18
CA ARG A 52 19.87 7.35 -9.98
C ARG A 52 21.37 7.21 -10.20
N LYS A 53 21.93 7.91 -11.20
CA LYS A 53 23.37 7.94 -11.43
C LYS A 53 24.12 8.52 -10.23
N VAL A 54 23.66 9.64 -9.68
CA VAL A 54 24.23 10.24 -8.46
C VAL A 54 24.17 9.23 -7.30
N GLN A 55 23.08 8.50 -7.14
CA GLN A 55 22.98 7.47 -6.09
C GLN A 55 23.92 6.28 -6.37
N SER A 56 24.09 5.88 -7.62
CA SER A 56 25.07 4.85 -7.99
C SER A 56 26.49 5.26 -7.59
N ASP A 57 26.88 6.51 -7.85
CA ASP A 57 28.20 7.05 -7.47
C ASP A 57 28.39 7.08 -5.95
N LYS A 58 27.37 7.52 -5.18
CA LYS A 58 27.37 7.50 -3.70
C LYS A 58 27.51 6.08 -3.16
N THR A 59 26.82 5.11 -3.76
CA THR A 59 26.81 3.72 -3.30
C THR A 59 28.00 2.91 -3.76
N ALA A 60 28.79 3.40 -4.74
CA ALA A 60 30.11 2.82 -5.10
C ALA A 60 31.13 2.95 -3.97
N LYS A 61 31.00 3.98 -3.14
CA LYS A 61 31.82 4.22 -1.92
C LYS A 61 30.91 4.54 -0.75
N LEU A 62 30.30 3.51 -0.16
CA LEU A 62 29.46 3.67 1.02
C LEU A 62 30.26 4.25 2.18
N GLU A 63 29.67 5.19 2.91
CA GLU A 63 30.18 5.61 4.19
C GLU A 63 30.05 4.46 5.19
N GLN A 64 30.94 4.40 6.17
CA GLN A 64 30.88 3.36 7.21
C GLN A 64 29.77 3.61 8.24
N ALA A 65 29.33 4.88 8.38
CA ALA A 65 28.30 5.28 9.32
C ALA A 65 27.38 6.35 8.77
N TYR A 66 26.13 6.28 9.19
CA TYR A 66 25.05 7.22 8.89
C TYR A 66 24.35 7.63 10.19
N ASP A 67 23.76 8.82 10.24
CA ASP A 67 22.94 9.19 11.41
C ASP A 67 21.74 8.25 11.54
N TYR A 68 21.04 8.03 10.43
CA TYR A 68 19.85 7.18 10.37
C TYR A 68 19.99 6.12 9.28
N ILE A 69 19.59 4.90 9.60
CA ILE A 69 19.40 3.82 8.62
C ILE A 69 17.92 3.46 8.57
N VAL A 70 17.30 3.59 7.39
CA VAL A 70 15.93 3.19 7.13
C VAL A 70 15.94 1.92 6.29
N VAL A 71 15.28 0.86 6.77
CA VAL A 71 15.23 -0.45 6.11
C VAL A 71 13.89 -0.63 5.43
N GLY A 72 13.88 -0.58 4.09
CA GLY A 72 12.70 -0.68 3.24
C GLY A 72 12.23 0.68 2.72
N SER A 73 12.09 0.77 1.39
CA SER A 73 11.60 1.95 0.66
C SER A 73 10.11 1.87 0.33
N GLY A 74 9.32 1.17 1.13
CA GLY A 74 7.86 1.12 0.98
C GLY A 74 7.20 2.48 1.23
N SER A 75 5.87 2.50 1.26
CA SER A 75 5.09 3.74 1.41
C SER A 75 5.50 4.56 2.63
N ALA A 76 5.71 3.91 3.77
CA ALA A 76 6.14 4.58 4.99
C ALA A 76 7.62 5.02 4.94
N GLY A 77 8.52 4.15 4.44
CA GLY A 77 9.95 4.45 4.32
C GLY A 77 10.23 5.63 3.39
N CYS A 78 9.56 5.70 2.23
CA CYS A 78 9.65 6.83 1.32
C CYS A 78 9.17 8.14 1.99
N ALA A 79 8.01 8.10 2.66
CA ALA A 79 7.44 9.26 3.33
C ALA A 79 8.32 9.73 4.50
N LEU A 80 8.88 8.78 5.27
CA LEU A 80 9.84 9.05 6.33
C LEU A 80 11.07 9.77 5.79
N VAL A 81 11.76 9.15 4.82
CA VAL A 81 13.02 9.70 4.29
C VAL A 81 12.80 11.06 3.63
N GLY A 82 11.73 11.20 2.82
CA GLY A 82 11.40 12.46 2.18
C GLY A 82 11.12 13.59 3.17
N THR A 83 10.36 13.30 4.22
CA THR A 83 10.01 14.27 5.27
C THR A 83 11.22 14.58 6.17
N LEU A 84 11.98 13.57 6.57
CA LEU A 84 13.15 13.75 7.42
C LEU A 84 14.25 14.55 6.72
N ALA A 85 14.57 14.22 5.48
CA ALA A 85 15.58 14.92 4.68
C ALA A 85 15.22 16.40 4.44
N ALA A 86 13.92 16.73 4.41
CA ALA A 86 13.48 18.13 4.29
C ALA A 86 13.67 18.94 5.57
N LYS A 87 13.81 18.29 6.73
CA LYS A 87 13.86 18.92 8.06
C LYS A 87 15.26 18.90 8.71
N THR A 88 16.18 18.10 8.18
CA THR A 88 17.51 17.93 8.80
C THR A 88 18.58 17.70 7.73
N ASP A 89 19.82 18.04 8.06
CA ASP A 89 21.02 17.72 7.28
C ASP A 89 21.68 16.40 7.72
N ALA A 90 21.05 15.65 8.63
CA ALA A 90 21.54 14.35 9.08
C ALA A 90 21.70 13.39 7.89
N LYS A 91 22.75 12.56 7.93
CA LYS A 91 23.03 11.56 6.91
C LYS A 91 22.03 10.41 7.01
N ILE A 92 21.26 10.17 5.96
CA ILE A 92 20.22 9.14 5.89
C ILE A 92 20.62 8.10 4.86
N LEU A 93 20.68 6.83 5.27
CA LEU A 93 20.79 5.68 4.39
C LEU A 93 19.43 4.98 4.31
N LEU A 94 18.88 4.85 3.12
CA LEU A 94 17.73 4.00 2.84
C LEU A 94 18.19 2.74 2.11
N ILE A 95 17.84 1.57 2.64
CA ILE A 95 18.20 0.27 2.07
C ILE A 95 16.94 -0.41 1.51
N GLU A 96 16.99 -0.83 0.24
CA GLU A 96 15.91 -1.52 -0.45
C GLU A 96 16.38 -2.85 -1.04
N ALA A 97 15.62 -3.90 -0.78
CA ALA A 97 15.93 -5.25 -1.27
C ALA A 97 15.68 -5.41 -2.77
N GLY A 98 14.71 -4.67 -3.31
CA GLY A 98 14.38 -4.65 -4.73
C GLY A 98 15.19 -3.63 -5.52
N ASP A 99 14.90 -3.58 -6.82
CA ASP A 99 15.49 -2.62 -7.74
C ASP A 99 14.63 -1.35 -7.88
N TRP A 100 15.06 -0.44 -8.75
CA TRP A 100 14.34 0.79 -9.08
C TRP A 100 12.96 0.50 -9.70
N ASP A 101 12.01 1.41 -9.51
CA ASP A 101 10.63 1.36 -10.01
C ASP A 101 10.49 1.78 -11.50
N THR A 102 11.42 1.30 -12.35
CA THR A 102 11.56 1.75 -13.75
C THR A 102 10.76 0.94 -14.76
N ALA A 103 10.16 -0.18 -14.36
CA ALA A 103 9.41 -1.03 -15.28
C ALA A 103 8.17 -0.28 -15.83
N PRO A 104 7.87 -0.40 -17.14
CA PRO A 104 6.67 0.21 -17.72
C PRO A 104 5.36 -0.20 -17.02
N THR A 105 5.30 -1.44 -16.51
CA THR A 105 4.14 -1.95 -15.75
C THR A 105 3.97 -1.31 -14.38
N VAL A 106 5.03 -0.72 -13.81
CA VAL A 106 4.95 0.12 -12.60
C VAL A 106 4.38 1.49 -12.95
N ASP A 107 4.81 2.05 -14.06
CA ASP A 107 4.43 3.40 -14.48
C ASP A 107 2.97 3.50 -14.94
N ASP A 108 2.52 2.54 -15.74
CA ASP A 108 1.13 2.45 -16.20
C ASP A 108 0.22 1.88 -15.08
N PRO A 109 -0.70 2.69 -14.51
CA PRO A 109 -1.58 2.20 -13.46
C PRO A 109 -2.53 1.09 -13.94
N ARG A 110 -2.78 0.95 -15.26
CA ARG A 110 -3.63 -0.11 -15.81
C ARG A 110 -2.96 -1.48 -15.76
N ALA A 111 -1.62 -1.50 -15.69
CA ALA A 111 -0.81 -2.72 -15.71
C ALA A 111 -0.35 -3.17 -14.31
N TRP A 112 -0.92 -2.64 -13.22
CA TRP A 112 -0.44 -2.92 -11.85
C TRP A 112 -0.38 -4.41 -11.53
N PHE A 113 -1.37 -5.19 -11.97
CA PHE A 113 -1.44 -6.63 -11.73
C PHE A 113 -0.34 -7.44 -12.44
N ALA A 114 0.27 -6.90 -13.50
CA ALA A 114 1.39 -7.54 -14.20
C ALA A 114 2.70 -7.50 -13.40
N ASN A 115 2.75 -6.78 -12.27
CA ASN A 115 3.90 -6.79 -11.37
C ASN A 115 3.82 -7.92 -10.32
N LEU A 116 2.63 -8.48 -10.08
CA LEU A 116 2.42 -9.54 -9.10
C LEU A 116 3.09 -10.83 -9.54
N GLY A 117 3.79 -11.51 -8.62
CA GLY A 117 4.54 -12.72 -8.89
C GLY A 117 5.82 -12.54 -9.72
N THR A 118 6.27 -11.29 -9.96
CA THR A 118 7.54 -10.97 -10.64
C THR A 118 8.65 -10.69 -9.62
N GLU A 119 9.85 -10.31 -10.09
CA GLU A 119 10.97 -9.88 -9.25
C GLU A 119 10.67 -8.65 -8.38
N ARG A 120 9.59 -7.89 -8.71
CA ARG A 120 9.11 -6.72 -7.96
C ARG A 120 8.17 -7.09 -6.81
N ASP A 121 7.95 -8.36 -6.60
CA ASP A 121 7.09 -8.92 -5.57
C ASP A 121 7.88 -9.91 -4.70
N TRP A 122 7.69 -9.88 -3.40
CA TRP A 122 8.29 -10.86 -2.49
C TRP A 122 7.78 -12.27 -2.76
N GLY A 123 6.55 -12.39 -3.27
CA GLY A 123 5.91 -13.65 -3.62
C GLY A 123 5.70 -14.57 -2.41
N ASP A 124 5.43 -14.00 -1.24
CA ASP A 124 5.05 -14.77 -0.07
C ASP A 124 3.72 -15.49 -0.31
N VAL A 125 3.51 -16.61 0.38
CA VAL A 125 2.29 -17.40 0.27
C VAL A 125 1.90 -17.86 1.66
N SER A 126 0.62 -17.69 2.02
CA SER A 126 0.14 -18.21 3.31
C SER A 126 0.12 -19.72 3.33
N ILE A 127 0.34 -20.31 4.51
CA ILE A 127 0.12 -21.75 4.68
C ILE A 127 -1.38 -22.08 4.52
N PRO A 128 -1.72 -23.35 4.17
CA PRO A 128 -3.11 -23.78 4.05
C PRO A 128 -3.91 -23.54 5.33
N SER A 129 -5.10 -22.96 5.22
CA SER A 129 -5.97 -22.64 6.36
C SER A 129 -7.39 -23.18 6.14
N LYS A 130 -7.99 -23.73 7.22
CA LYS A 130 -9.36 -24.27 7.20
C LYS A 130 -10.40 -23.22 6.84
N GLY A 131 -10.17 -21.97 7.23
CA GLY A 131 -11.07 -20.85 6.95
C GLY A 131 -11.26 -20.59 5.45
N VAL A 132 -10.32 -20.99 4.62
CA VAL A 132 -10.37 -20.85 3.15
C VAL A 132 -10.29 -22.22 2.45
N ASN A 133 -10.91 -23.25 3.04
CA ASN A 133 -10.98 -24.61 2.49
C ASN A 133 -9.59 -25.22 2.20
N ASN A 134 -8.65 -25.06 3.12
CA ASN A 134 -7.27 -25.56 3.04
C ASN A 134 -6.49 -25.04 1.81
N ARG A 135 -6.84 -23.87 1.29
CA ARG A 135 -6.06 -23.19 0.25
C ARG A 135 -4.89 -22.42 0.86
N SER A 136 -3.82 -22.29 0.09
CA SER A 136 -2.78 -21.29 0.27
C SER A 136 -3.15 -20.07 -0.56
N ILE A 137 -2.96 -18.88 0.00
CA ILE A 137 -3.28 -17.61 -0.67
C ILE A 137 -1.98 -16.87 -0.95
N PRO A 138 -1.71 -16.44 -2.20
CA PRO A 138 -0.57 -15.58 -2.52
C PRO A 138 -0.68 -14.23 -1.81
N GLU A 139 0.38 -13.84 -1.09
CA GLU A 139 0.48 -12.61 -0.31
C GLU A 139 1.42 -11.65 -1.01
N HIS A 140 0.89 -10.87 -1.96
CA HIS A 140 1.71 -9.99 -2.77
C HIS A 140 2.14 -8.74 -2.01
N THR A 141 3.45 -8.55 -1.85
CA THR A 141 4.05 -7.38 -1.22
C THR A 141 5.20 -6.85 -2.08
N GLY A 142 5.32 -5.52 -2.19
CA GLY A 142 6.29 -4.92 -3.12
C GLY A 142 7.74 -5.14 -2.69
N ARG A 143 8.58 -5.59 -3.64
CA ARG A 143 10.04 -5.69 -3.56
C ARG A 143 10.67 -4.82 -4.65
N VAL A 144 10.53 -3.53 -4.48
CA VAL A 144 10.91 -2.51 -5.46
C VAL A 144 10.93 -1.16 -4.76
N VAL A 145 11.71 -0.20 -5.24
CA VAL A 145 11.66 1.18 -4.74
C VAL A 145 10.22 1.71 -4.76
N GLY A 146 9.74 2.24 -3.64
CA GLY A 146 8.34 2.61 -3.42
C GLY A 146 7.47 1.49 -2.84
N GLY A 147 7.99 0.25 -2.77
CA GLY A 147 7.30 -0.91 -2.21
C GLY A 147 5.93 -1.13 -2.84
N GLY A 148 4.93 -1.41 -2.00
CA GLY A 148 3.54 -1.60 -2.43
C GLY A 148 2.98 -0.43 -3.24
N SER A 149 3.40 0.84 -2.99
CA SER A 149 2.92 1.99 -3.77
C SER A 149 3.33 1.97 -5.23
N SER A 150 4.37 1.21 -5.58
CA SER A 150 4.85 1.04 -6.96
C SER A 150 4.13 -0.07 -7.72
N ILE A 151 3.42 -0.99 -7.02
CA ILE A 151 2.74 -2.13 -7.66
C ILE A 151 1.25 -2.26 -7.33
N ASN A 152 0.67 -1.38 -6.51
CA ASN A 152 -0.74 -1.41 -6.11
C ASN A 152 -1.69 -0.79 -7.15
N ALA A 153 -3.00 -0.85 -6.86
CA ALA A 153 -4.05 -0.24 -7.67
C ALA A 153 -4.21 1.29 -7.48
N THR A 154 -3.20 1.99 -6.96
CA THR A 154 -3.15 3.47 -6.80
C THR A 154 -4.22 4.12 -5.93
N ILE A 155 -4.99 3.36 -5.17
CA ILE A 155 -6.13 3.86 -4.39
C ILE A 155 -5.64 4.66 -3.18
N TRP A 156 -6.24 5.85 -3.00
CA TRP A 156 -6.01 6.71 -1.85
C TRP A 156 -7.29 6.85 -1.03
N SER A 157 -7.43 6.01 -0.01
CA SER A 157 -8.57 6.04 0.92
C SER A 157 -8.05 6.18 2.34
N ARG A 158 -8.34 7.33 2.99
CA ARG A 158 -7.84 7.63 4.33
C ARG A 158 -8.64 6.89 5.40
N PRO A 159 -7.98 6.50 6.51
CA PRO A 159 -8.63 5.93 7.69
C PRO A 159 -9.79 6.79 8.18
N ILE A 160 -10.78 6.14 8.76
CA ILE A 160 -11.93 6.81 9.37
C ILE A 160 -11.61 7.25 10.80
N LYS A 161 -12.47 8.12 11.34
CA LYS A 161 -12.33 8.63 12.72
C LYS A 161 -12.23 7.51 13.76
N ALA A 162 -13.07 6.50 13.67
CA ALA A 162 -13.06 5.37 14.60
C ALA A 162 -11.78 4.51 14.55
N ASP A 163 -11.10 4.43 13.38
CA ASP A 163 -9.80 3.75 13.28
C ASP A 163 -8.74 4.49 14.09
N MET A 164 -8.64 5.81 13.89
CA MET A 164 -7.58 6.62 14.47
C MET A 164 -7.80 6.86 15.97
N ASP A 165 -9.04 7.09 16.39
CA ASP A 165 -9.38 7.24 17.80
C ASP A 165 -9.14 5.94 18.59
N TYR A 166 -9.35 4.77 17.95
CA TYR A 166 -8.94 3.49 18.52
C TYR A 166 -7.41 3.41 18.70
N TRP A 167 -6.61 3.84 17.71
CA TRP A 167 -5.15 3.85 17.85
C TRP A 167 -4.71 4.75 19.01
N ALA A 168 -5.31 5.93 19.15
CA ALA A 168 -5.05 6.83 20.29
C ALA A 168 -5.39 6.16 21.64
N SER A 169 -6.52 5.47 21.72
CA SER A 169 -6.97 4.83 22.96
C SER A 169 -6.03 3.72 23.45
N VAL A 170 -5.54 2.86 22.52
CA VAL A 170 -4.66 1.73 22.86
C VAL A 170 -3.21 2.15 23.09
N THR A 171 -2.79 3.27 22.53
CA THR A 171 -1.47 3.84 22.77
C THR A 171 -1.43 4.78 23.96
N GLY A 172 -2.59 5.35 24.35
CA GLY A 172 -2.68 6.42 25.35
C GLY A 172 -2.06 7.73 24.86
N ASP A 173 -1.99 7.96 23.55
CA ASP A 173 -1.37 9.12 22.92
C ASP A 173 -2.33 9.75 21.90
N GLU A 174 -2.87 10.92 22.26
CA GLU A 174 -3.82 11.68 21.45
C GLU A 174 -3.23 12.13 20.10
N ALA A 175 -1.93 12.10 19.94
CA ALA A 175 -1.31 12.40 18.66
C ALA A 175 -1.69 11.41 17.56
N TRP A 176 -2.23 10.23 17.90
CA TRP A 176 -2.77 9.22 16.97
C TRP A 176 -4.27 9.36 16.72
N ASN A 177 -5.01 10.27 17.41
CA ASN A 177 -6.43 10.46 17.15
C ASN A 177 -6.72 11.03 15.77
N TYR A 178 -7.98 11.02 15.36
CA TYR A 178 -8.39 11.47 14.03
C TYR A 178 -8.03 12.93 13.76
N ASP A 179 -8.28 13.85 14.69
CA ASP A 179 -8.08 15.28 14.47
C ASP A 179 -6.59 15.61 14.23
N ASN A 180 -5.69 14.98 14.96
CA ASN A 180 -4.25 15.15 14.79
C ASN A 180 -3.75 14.43 13.52
N SER A 181 -4.31 13.27 13.20
CA SER A 181 -4.03 12.54 11.96
C SER A 181 -4.51 13.29 10.72
N LEU A 182 -5.68 13.93 10.78
CA LEU A 182 -6.21 14.75 9.69
C LEU A 182 -5.28 15.95 9.35
N LYS A 183 -4.68 16.58 10.37
CA LYS A 183 -3.67 17.64 10.14
C LYS A 183 -2.48 17.12 9.33
N ILE A 184 -2.03 15.90 9.62
CA ILE A 184 -0.95 15.26 8.87
C ILE A 184 -1.42 14.90 7.46
N PHE A 185 -2.61 14.32 7.28
CA PHE A 185 -3.16 14.02 5.95
C PHE A 185 -3.28 15.25 5.07
N LYS A 186 -3.74 16.37 5.62
CA LYS A 186 -3.79 17.66 4.88
C LYS A 186 -2.40 18.15 4.47
N ARG A 187 -1.36 17.89 5.27
CA ARG A 187 0.03 18.21 4.93
C ARG A 187 0.62 17.27 3.88
N ILE A 188 0.12 16.03 3.80
CA ILE A 188 0.54 15.02 2.82
C ILE A 188 -0.05 15.27 1.44
N GLU A 189 -1.33 15.66 1.37
CA GLU A 189 -2.11 15.70 0.14
C GLU A 189 -1.85 16.92 -0.73
N ASN A 190 -1.82 16.68 -2.04
CA ASN A 190 -1.99 17.67 -3.09
C ASN A 190 -3.28 17.31 -3.83
N TRP A 191 -4.42 17.67 -3.22
CA TRP A 191 -5.75 17.35 -3.72
C TRP A 191 -6.10 18.12 -4.99
N ARG A 192 -6.64 17.44 -6.00
CA ARG A 192 -6.99 17.95 -7.32
C ARG A 192 -8.46 17.73 -7.71
N GLY A 193 -9.29 17.47 -6.74
CA GLY A 193 -10.76 17.44 -6.91
C GLY A 193 -11.42 18.75 -6.46
N LYS A 194 -12.73 18.67 -6.20
CA LYS A 194 -13.51 19.80 -5.67
C LYS A 194 -12.90 20.28 -4.34
N PRO A 195 -12.63 21.56 -4.18
CA PRO A 195 -12.04 22.10 -2.95
C PRO A 195 -12.87 21.77 -1.71
N ASN A 196 -12.21 21.27 -0.67
CA ASN A 196 -12.80 21.04 0.65
C ASN A 196 -11.72 21.25 1.73
N PRO A 197 -11.49 22.51 2.16
CA PRO A 197 -10.40 22.83 3.08
C PRO A 197 -10.58 22.25 4.49
N GLU A 198 -11.76 21.80 4.86
CA GLU A 198 -12.00 21.09 6.13
C GLU A 198 -11.24 19.76 6.14
N PHE A 199 -11.35 18.99 5.05
CA PHE A 199 -10.79 17.64 4.97
C PHE A 199 -9.53 17.53 4.12
N ARG A 200 -9.33 18.39 3.12
CA ARG A 200 -8.32 18.24 2.07
C ARG A 200 -7.19 19.26 2.16
N GLY A 201 -5.97 18.81 1.84
CA GLY A 201 -4.79 19.65 1.63
C GLY A 201 -4.43 19.74 0.14
N THR A 202 -3.78 20.85 -0.26
CA THR A 202 -3.51 21.17 -1.68
C THR A 202 -2.02 21.31 -2.01
N ASP A 203 -1.15 21.38 -1.00
CA ASP A 203 0.25 21.75 -1.14
C ASP A 203 1.22 20.63 -0.73
N GLY A 204 0.70 19.45 -0.41
CA GLY A 204 1.51 18.29 -0.03
C GLY A 204 2.19 17.62 -1.22
N PRO A 205 3.11 16.69 -0.96
CA PRO A 205 3.86 16.00 -2.01
C PRO A 205 3.06 14.93 -2.76
N VAL A 206 2.00 14.37 -2.16
CA VAL A 206 1.22 13.28 -2.76
C VAL A 206 0.09 13.85 -3.61
N TRP A 207 0.22 13.72 -4.92
CA TRP A 207 -0.85 14.04 -5.86
C TRP A 207 -2.03 13.09 -5.67
N VAL A 208 -3.20 13.63 -5.37
CA VAL A 208 -4.43 12.87 -5.17
C VAL A 208 -5.54 13.51 -6.00
N GLN A 209 -6.24 12.71 -6.78
CA GLN A 209 -7.38 13.17 -7.58
C GLN A 209 -8.50 12.12 -7.59
N PRO A 210 -9.76 12.50 -7.85
CA PRO A 210 -10.80 11.54 -8.22
C PRO A 210 -10.37 10.79 -9.48
N ALA A 211 -10.74 9.51 -9.59
CA ALA A 211 -10.50 8.74 -10.82
C ALA A 211 -11.09 9.48 -12.03
N GLN A 212 -10.30 9.56 -13.11
CA GLN A 212 -10.63 10.31 -14.33
C GLN A 212 -11.05 9.37 -15.46
N ASN A 213 -11.71 9.93 -16.49
CA ASN A 213 -12.10 9.17 -17.68
C ASN A 213 -12.87 7.89 -17.35
N LEU A 214 -13.86 8.00 -16.47
CA LEU A 214 -14.65 6.88 -15.99
C LEU A 214 -15.46 6.23 -17.12
N LEU A 215 -15.63 4.92 -17.02
CA LEU A 215 -16.65 4.23 -17.81
C LEU A 215 -18.05 4.60 -17.32
N PRO A 216 -19.07 4.66 -18.22
CA PRO A 216 -20.46 4.87 -17.79
C PRO A 216 -20.97 3.81 -16.80
N LEU A 217 -20.32 2.64 -16.76
CA LEU A 217 -20.55 1.60 -15.77
C LEU A 217 -20.36 2.10 -14.31
N VAL A 218 -19.40 3.02 -14.07
CA VAL A 218 -19.15 3.58 -12.73
C VAL A 218 -20.36 4.39 -12.25
N ASP A 219 -20.85 5.30 -13.08
CA ASP A 219 -22.03 6.10 -12.75
C ASP A 219 -23.28 5.22 -12.58
N ALA A 220 -23.45 4.22 -13.45
CA ALA A 220 -24.54 3.25 -13.34
C ALA A 220 -24.47 2.46 -12.03
N THR A 221 -23.27 2.07 -11.58
CA THR A 221 -23.08 1.34 -10.31
C THR A 221 -23.35 2.23 -9.10
N LEU A 222 -22.93 3.50 -9.11
CA LEU A 222 -23.25 4.44 -8.03
C LEU A 222 -24.75 4.73 -7.95
N LYS A 223 -25.42 4.87 -9.11
CA LYS A 223 -26.87 5.00 -9.17
C LYS A 223 -27.58 3.75 -8.65
N ALA A 224 -27.10 2.56 -9.05
CA ALA A 224 -27.62 1.28 -8.56
C ALA A 224 -27.46 1.15 -7.04
N ALA A 225 -26.30 1.57 -6.49
CA ALA A 225 -26.09 1.60 -5.04
C ALA A 225 -27.13 2.51 -4.34
N ALA A 226 -27.40 3.71 -4.89
CA ALA A 226 -28.42 4.60 -4.36
C ALA A 226 -29.84 4.00 -4.46
N GLU A 227 -30.19 3.31 -5.56
CA GLU A 227 -31.49 2.64 -5.75
C GLU A 227 -31.76 1.55 -4.70
N VAL A 228 -30.71 0.91 -4.17
CA VAL A 228 -30.82 -0.08 -3.08
C VAL A 228 -30.56 0.52 -1.69
N GLY A 229 -30.60 1.85 -1.57
CA GLY A 229 -30.53 2.56 -0.30
C GLY A 229 -29.13 2.75 0.28
N MET A 230 -28.07 2.54 -0.51
CA MET A 230 -26.69 2.80 -0.04
C MET A 230 -26.38 4.32 -0.07
N PRO A 231 -25.66 4.85 0.94
CA PRO A 231 -25.28 6.26 0.96
C PRO A 231 -24.21 6.55 -0.12
N VAL A 232 -24.51 7.44 -1.05
CA VAL A 232 -23.56 7.88 -2.09
C VAL A 232 -22.97 9.25 -1.69
N THR A 233 -21.67 9.44 -1.89
CA THR A 233 -20.94 10.66 -1.57
C THR A 233 -20.09 11.14 -2.75
N ASP A 234 -19.90 12.46 -2.86
CA ASP A 234 -19.05 13.06 -3.89
C ASP A 234 -17.56 12.77 -3.65
N ASP A 235 -17.15 12.54 -2.41
CA ASP A 235 -15.75 12.31 -2.04
C ASP A 235 -15.65 11.35 -0.85
N LEU A 236 -14.96 10.23 -1.06
CA LEU A 236 -14.78 9.19 -0.05
C LEU A 236 -13.86 9.61 1.12
N ASN A 237 -13.08 10.68 0.99
CA ASN A 237 -12.18 11.17 2.04
C ASN A 237 -12.70 12.49 2.64
N THR A 238 -13.99 12.53 2.97
CA THR A 238 -14.67 13.65 3.63
C THR A 238 -15.64 13.12 4.69
N GLN A 239 -16.94 13.38 4.55
CA GLN A 239 -17.97 12.99 5.51
C GLN A 239 -17.99 11.48 5.81
N ARG A 240 -17.63 10.63 4.83
CA ARG A 240 -17.49 9.19 5.04
C ARG A 240 -16.47 8.85 6.15
N GLU A 241 -15.42 9.66 6.33
CA GLU A 241 -14.44 9.44 7.39
C GLU A 241 -15.05 9.58 8.81
N LEU A 242 -16.10 10.37 8.95
CA LEU A 242 -16.82 10.56 10.22
C LEU A 242 -17.89 9.49 10.45
N THR A 243 -18.59 9.08 9.39
CA THR A 243 -19.73 8.14 9.46
C THR A 243 -19.33 6.67 9.31
N GLY A 244 -18.24 6.39 8.62
CA GLY A 244 -17.78 5.05 8.25
C GLY A 244 -18.44 4.47 7.01
N SER A 245 -19.56 5.04 6.52
CA SER A 245 -20.28 4.50 5.36
C SER A 245 -20.35 5.52 4.22
N GLY A 246 -20.22 5.04 2.97
CA GLY A 246 -20.33 5.86 1.77
C GLY A 246 -19.83 5.13 0.54
N PHE A 247 -20.53 5.34 -0.59
CA PHE A 247 -20.17 4.87 -1.92
C PHE A 247 -19.77 6.05 -2.79
N GLY A 248 -18.72 5.92 -3.57
CA GLY A 248 -18.25 7.03 -4.40
C GLY A 248 -17.14 6.65 -5.35
N VAL A 249 -16.76 7.61 -6.19
CA VAL A 249 -15.60 7.50 -7.06
C VAL A 249 -14.32 7.43 -6.22
N MET A 250 -13.44 6.48 -6.55
CA MET A 250 -12.17 6.33 -5.85
C MET A 250 -11.26 7.53 -6.06
N ASN A 251 -10.55 7.92 -4.99
CA ASN A 251 -9.42 8.82 -5.12
C ASN A 251 -8.16 8.02 -5.43
N GLN A 252 -7.32 8.53 -6.32
CA GLN A 252 -6.16 7.82 -6.85
C GLN A 252 -4.91 8.71 -6.87
N ILE A 253 -3.74 8.09 -6.70
CA ILE A 253 -2.43 8.72 -6.87
C ILE A 253 -1.94 8.55 -8.32
N ILE A 254 -2.74 9.02 -9.26
CA ILE A 254 -2.43 9.04 -10.70
C ILE A 254 -2.25 10.51 -11.10
N LYS A 255 -1.10 10.83 -11.68
CA LYS A 255 -0.76 12.16 -12.19
C LYS A 255 -0.41 12.05 -13.67
N ASP A 256 -1.08 12.83 -14.51
CA ASP A 256 -0.85 12.85 -15.96
C ASP A 256 -0.90 11.43 -16.60
N GLY A 257 -1.88 10.62 -16.16
CA GLY A 257 -2.07 9.24 -16.61
C GLY A 257 -1.06 8.21 -16.09
N ARG A 258 -0.13 8.61 -15.23
CA ARG A 258 0.95 7.78 -14.67
C ARG A 258 0.81 7.62 -13.17
N ARG A 259 1.29 6.49 -12.64
CA ARG A 259 1.40 6.26 -11.19
C ARG A 259 2.27 7.33 -10.53
N ASN A 260 1.78 7.98 -9.49
CA ASN A 260 2.56 8.84 -8.61
C ASN A 260 2.87 8.10 -7.31
N SER A 261 3.76 7.07 -7.41
CA SER A 261 4.18 6.27 -6.25
C SER A 261 4.77 7.13 -5.13
N LEU A 262 4.85 6.59 -3.90
CA LEU A 262 5.46 7.32 -2.79
C LEU A 262 6.97 7.54 -3.00
N ALA A 263 7.62 6.72 -3.85
CA ALA A 263 8.97 7.00 -4.31
C ALA A 263 9.00 8.32 -5.11
N ARG A 264 8.08 8.52 -6.04
CA ARG A 264 7.97 9.76 -6.84
C ARG A 264 7.56 10.97 -6.01
N ALA A 265 6.63 10.77 -5.07
CA ALA A 265 6.14 11.84 -4.23
C ALA A 265 7.17 12.35 -3.20
N TYR A 266 7.96 11.44 -2.63
CA TYR A 266 8.85 11.75 -1.50
C TYR A 266 10.32 11.44 -1.76
N LEU A 267 10.63 10.22 -2.23
CA LEU A 267 12.01 9.74 -2.24
C LEU A 267 12.84 10.40 -3.35
N TYR A 268 12.36 10.45 -4.57
CA TYR A 268 13.10 11.07 -5.68
C TYR A 268 13.44 12.55 -5.41
N PRO A 269 12.52 13.41 -4.91
CA PRO A 269 12.88 14.76 -4.50
C PRO A 269 13.92 14.79 -3.37
N ALA A 270 13.88 13.86 -2.42
CA ALA A 270 14.87 13.77 -1.35
C ALA A 270 16.25 13.34 -1.83
N MET A 271 16.31 12.45 -2.83
CA MET A 271 17.57 11.97 -3.42
C MET A 271 18.39 13.06 -4.12
N ALA A 272 17.77 14.16 -4.51
CA ALA A 272 18.48 15.34 -5.01
C ALA A 272 19.30 16.06 -3.92
N ARG A 273 19.09 15.72 -2.64
CA ARG A 273 19.84 16.26 -1.51
C ARG A 273 21.12 15.45 -1.26
N ASN A 274 22.14 16.12 -0.75
CA ASN A 274 23.44 15.47 -0.50
C ASN A 274 23.39 14.49 0.68
N ASN A 275 22.51 14.68 1.64
CA ASN A 275 22.41 13.90 2.87
C ASN A 275 21.60 12.60 2.74
N VAL A 276 21.04 12.27 1.57
CA VAL A 276 20.29 11.03 1.33
C VAL A 276 21.09 10.09 0.42
N THR A 277 21.26 8.87 0.88
CA THR A 277 21.83 7.75 0.10
C THR A 277 20.80 6.63 0.01
N VAL A 278 20.53 6.13 -1.19
CA VAL A 278 19.60 5.03 -1.45
C VAL A 278 20.35 3.84 -2.01
N LEU A 279 20.35 2.74 -1.28
CA LEU A 279 21.02 1.50 -1.61
C LEU A 279 20.01 0.45 -2.02
N VAL A 280 19.88 0.21 -3.31
CA VAL A 280 18.99 -0.80 -3.91
C VAL A 280 19.66 -2.16 -4.05
N ASN A 281 18.89 -3.20 -4.38
CA ASN A 281 19.37 -4.58 -4.57
C ASN A 281 20.19 -5.09 -3.37
N THR A 282 19.80 -4.66 -2.15
CA THR A 282 20.52 -4.95 -0.93
C THR A 282 19.56 -5.46 0.14
N SER A 283 19.70 -6.70 0.53
CA SER A 283 18.88 -7.32 1.56
C SER A 283 19.51 -7.12 2.95
N VAL A 284 18.75 -6.58 3.88
CA VAL A 284 19.15 -6.56 5.31
C VAL A 284 18.89 -7.95 5.89
N ASN A 285 19.93 -8.54 6.48
CA ASN A 285 19.89 -9.88 7.06
C ASN A 285 19.42 -9.84 8.51
N ARG A 286 19.96 -8.88 9.28
CA ARG A 286 19.66 -8.69 10.71
C ARG A 286 20.11 -7.31 11.19
N ILE A 287 19.62 -6.93 12.36
CA ILE A 287 20.05 -5.76 13.13
C ILE A 287 21.25 -6.17 13.96
N VAL A 288 22.29 -5.34 14.00
CA VAL A 288 23.46 -5.52 14.85
C VAL A 288 23.19 -4.86 16.19
N LEU A 289 23.25 -5.67 17.26
CA LEU A 289 23.00 -5.23 18.64
C LEU A 289 24.30 -5.24 19.45
N GLU A 290 24.52 -4.18 20.23
CA GLU A 290 25.52 -4.10 21.31
C GLU A 290 24.77 -3.99 22.65
N GLY A 291 24.59 -5.13 23.33
CA GLY A 291 23.69 -5.23 24.47
C GLY A 291 22.24 -4.99 24.06
N ASP A 292 21.61 -3.99 24.67
CA ASP A 292 20.24 -3.54 24.38
C ASP A 292 20.16 -2.40 23.34
N LYS A 293 21.28 -2.07 22.67
CA LYS A 293 21.35 -0.97 21.72
C LYS A 293 21.52 -1.47 20.28
N ALA A 294 20.67 -1.02 19.37
CA ALA A 294 20.88 -1.21 17.93
C ALA A 294 21.95 -0.23 17.43
N VAL A 295 22.98 -0.76 16.75
CA VAL A 295 24.15 0.02 16.32
C VAL A 295 24.42 -0.05 14.83
N GLY A 296 23.72 -0.91 14.10
CA GLY A 296 23.89 -1.09 12.65
C GLY A 296 23.03 -2.18 12.09
N VAL A 297 23.21 -2.44 10.81
CA VAL A 297 22.56 -3.53 10.09
C VAL A 297 23.59 -4.35 9.32
N GLU A 298 23.40 -5.66 9.30
CA GLU A 298 24.14 -6.57 8.44
C GLU A 298 23.33 -6.79 7.17
N CYS A 299 23.95 -6.60 6.02
CA CYS A 299 23.30 -6.67 4.71
C CYS A 299 24.05 -7.63 3.79
N THR A 300 23.31 -8.23 2.83
CA THR A 300 23.88 -8.90 1.65
C THR A 300 23.75 -8.00 0.44
N ARG A 301 24.90 -7.67 -0.17
CA ARG A 301 25.02 -6.88 -1.38
C ARG A 301 25.99 -7.56 -2.36
N ASN A 302 25.57 -7.77 -3.60
CA ASN A 302 26.39 -8.44 -4.64
C ASN A 302 27.01 -9.79 -4.17
N GLY A 303 26.32 -10.51 -3.29
CA GLY A 303 26.77 -11.77 -2.70
C GLY A 303 27.72 -11.64 -1.51
N GLU A 304 28.11 -10.43 -1.13
CA GLU A 304 28.97 -10.15 0.03
C GLU A 304 28.16 -9.66 1.23
N THR A 305 28.62 -10.03 2.42
CA THR A 305 28.05 -9.52 3.67
C THR A 305 28.79 -8.26 4.09
N VAL A 306 28.07 -7.18 4.31
CA VAL A 306 28.59 -5.90 4.80
C VAL A 306 27.81 -5.45 6.01
N THR A 307 28.50 -4.75 6.94
CA THR A 307 27.88 -4.12 8.10
C THR A 307 27.95 -2.60 7.97
N LEU A 308 26.79 -1.96 8.13
CA LEU A 308 26.64 -0.50 8.07
C LEU A 308 26.19 -0.01 9.44
N ARG A 309 26.84 1.03 9.98
CA ARG A 309 26.56 1.55 11.32
C ARG A 309 25.58 2.72 11.29
N ALA A 310 24.74 2.79 12.33
CA ALA A 310 23.86 3.93 12.61
C ALA A 310 24.34 4.65 13.87
N GLU A 311 24.62 5.95 13.76
CA GLU A 311 25.06 6.77 14.90
C GLU A 311 23.90 7.15 15.83
N ARG A 312 22.69 7.32 15.28
CA ARG A 312 21.48 7.71 16.02
C ARG A 312 20.50 6.57 16.12
N GLU A 313 19.73 6.30 15.03
CA GLU A 313 18.66 5.31 15.08
C GLU A 313 18.57 4.48 13.79
N ILE A 314 18.04 3.27 13.95
CA ILE A 314 17.63 2.37 12.86
C ILE A 314 16.12 2.32 12.85
N ILE A 315 15.51 2.50 11.67
CA ILE A 315 14.07 2.47 11.49
C ILE A 315 13.70 1.35 10.53
N LEU A 316 12.94 0.36 11.01
CA LEU A 316 12.42 -0.70 10.15
C LEU A 316 11.15 -0.21 9.45
N SER A 317 11.14 -0.32 8.13
CA SER A 317 10.01 0.00 7.24
C SER A 317 9.82 -1.10 6.19
N ALA A 318 10.07 -2.37 6.59
CA ALA A 318 10.11 -3.52 5.72
C ALA A 318 8.74 -4.21 5.53
N GLY A 319 7.68 -3.66 6.13
CA GLY A 319 6.29 -4.11 5.98
C GLY A 319 5.88 -5.25 6.89
N GLY A 320 4.59 -5.64 6.79
CA GLY A 320 3.93 -6.55 7.73
C GLY A 320 4.56 -7.93 7.87
N PHE A 321 5.31 -8.42 6.89
CA PHE A 321 5.95 -9.74 6.94
C PHE A 321 7.45 -9.67 7.22
N ASN A 322 8.16 -8.72 6.60
CA ASN A 322 9.62 -8.67 6.72
C ASN A 322 10.11 -7.93 7.97
N THR A 323 9.34 -6.99 8.52
CA THR A 323 9.71 -6.32 9.78
C THR A 323 9.77 -7.30 10.95
N PRO A 324 8.75 -8.12 11.25
CA PRO A 324 8.87 -9.14 12.30
C PRO A 324 9.93 -10.19 11.97
N LYS A 325 10.11 -10.57 10.70
CA LYS A 325 11.19 -11.47 10.28
C LYS A 325 12.56 -10.92 10.66
N LEU A 326 12.85 -9.65 10.38
CA LEU A 326 14.13 -9.01 10.72
C LEU A 326 14.35 -8.94 12.23
N LEU A 327 13.32 -8.62 13.02
CA LEU A 327 13.40 -8.66 14.48
C LEU A 327 13.78 -10.06 14.96
N MET A 328 13.06 -11.09 14.50
CA MET A 328 13.33 -12.48 14.89
C MET A 328 14.73 -12.95 14.48
N LEU A 329 15.19 -12.65 13.26
CA LEU A 329 16.56 -12.96 12.80
C LEU A 329 17.64 -12.24 13.64
N SER A 330 17.28 -11.15 14.31
CA SER A 330 18.15 -10.39 15.21
C SER A 330 18.07 -10.86 16.66
N GLY A 331 17.33 -11.94 16.95
CA GLY A 331 17.15 -12.47 18.30
C GLY A 331 16.08 -11.76 19.13
N ILE A 332 15.20 -10.98 18.49
CA ILE A 332 14.09 -10.27 19.13
C ILE A 332 12.78 -10.97 18.76
N GLY A 333 12.20 -11.74 19.67
CA GLY A 333 10.98 -12.53 19.39
C GLY A 333 10.65 -13.50 20.51
N ASP A 334 9.72 -14.42 20.25
CA ASP A 334 9.36 -15.50 21.18
C ASP A 334 10.54 -16.46 21.36
N GLU A 335 11.02 -16.60 22.60
CA GLU A 335 12.20 -17.42 22.93
C GLU A 335 12.05 -18.88 22.46
N ALA A 336 10.87 -19.47 22.63
CA ALA A 336 10.63 -20.85 22.23
C ALA A 336 10.64 -21.01 20.69
N ASP A 337 10.12 -20.04 19.94
CA ASP A 337 10.13 -20.06 18.48
C ASP A 337 11.55 -19.77 17.93
N LEU A 338 12.31 -18.83 18.52
CA LEU A 338 13.71 -18.55 18.14
C LEU A 338 14.61 -19.77 18.37
N LYS A 339 14.43 -20.48 19.49
CA LYS A 339 15.17 -21.70 19.81
C LYS A 339 14.97 -22.80 18.78
N LYS A 340 13.73 -22.95 18.22
CA LYS A 340 13.43 -23.96 17.18
C LYS A 340 14.25 -23.78 15.92
N VAL A 341 14.63 -22.54 15.60
CA VAL A 341 15.45 -22.19 14.44
C VAL A 341 16.90 -21.87 14.79
N SER A 342 17.35 -22.24 16.01
CA SER A 342 18.74 -22.05 16.49
C SER A 342 19.20 -20.58 16.48
N ILE A 343 18.32 -19.66 16.83
CA ILE A 343 18.66 -18.23 17.06
C ILE A 343 18.71 -17.98 18.56
N GLU A 344 19.82 -17.36 19.01
CA GLU A 344 19.98 -16.92 20.39
C GLU A 344 19.02 -15.75 20.69
N THR A 345 18.23 -15.87 21.75
CA THR A 345 17.32 -14.81 22.19
C THR A 345 18.11 -13.66 22.83
N LYS A 346 18.01 -12.49 22.24
CA LYS A 346 18.57 -11.22 22.78
C LYS A 346 17.49 -10.46 23.59
N LEU A 347 16.24 -10.51 23.12
CA LEU A 347 15.08 -9.98 23.81
C LEU A 347 13.90 -10.94 23.63
N ASN A 348 13.35 -11.43 24.72
CA ASN A 348 12.09 -12.20 24.66
C ASN A 348 10.92 -11.24 24.43
N ALA A 349 10.42 -11.20 23.21
CA ALA A 349 9.31 -10.35 22.76
C ALA A 349 8.26 -11.23 22.04
N PRO A 350 7.44 -11.97 22.78
CA PRO A 350 6.59 -13.05 22.22
C PRO A 350 5.48 -12.56 21.29
N GLU A 351 5.19 -11.25 21.28
CA GLU A 351 4.19 -10.68 20.36
C GLU A 351 4.76 -10.30 18.99
N VAL A 352 6.07 -10.38 18.78
CA VAL A 352 6.67 -10.19 17.45
C VAL A 352 6.17 -11.30 16.52
N GLY A 353 5.59 -10.91 15.39
CA GLY A 353 4.99 -11.81 14.42
C GLY A 353 3.57 -12.29 14.78
N LYS A 354 3.00 -11.89 15.93
CA LYS A 354 1.59 -12.16 16.28
C LYS A 354 0.67 -11.08 15.71
N ASN A 355 -0.66 -11.28 15.87
CA ASN A 355 -1.67 -10.32 15.46
C ASN A 355 -1.64 -9.95 13.96
N ALA A 356 -1.13 -10.83 13.10
CA ALA A 356 -1.18 -10.63 11.66
C ALA A 356 -2.63 -10.44 11.19
N GLN A 357 -2.86 -9.39 10.41
CA GLN A 357 -4.16 -8.98 9.90
C GLN A 357 -4.05 -8.63 8.42
N ASP A 358 -5.09 -8.94 7.67
CA ASP A 358 -5.29 -8.47 6.31
C ASP A 358 -6.79 -8.35 6.05
N HIS A 359 -7.19 -7.44 5.19
CA HIS A 359 -8.53 -7.45 4.63
C HIS A 359 -8.72 -8.64 3.68
N ILE A 360 -9.96 -9.06 3.52
CA ILE A 360 -10.31 -10.12 2.58
C ILE A 360 -11.10 -9.52 1.43
N LEU A 361 -10.66 -9.78 0.19
CA LEU A 361 -11.39 -9.45 -1.02
C LEU A 361 -11.95 -10.74 -1.61
N HIS A 362 -13.26 -10.79 -1.83
CA HIS A 362 -13.91 -11.95 -2.41
C HIS A 362 -13.93 -11.82 -3.94
N GLY A 363 -13.19 -12.68 -4.61
CA GLY A 363 -13.20 -12.80 -6.06
C GLY A 363 -14.25 -13.82 -6.51
N GLY A 364 -15.50 -13.40 -6.69
CA GLY A 364 -16.56 -14.34 -7.04
C GLY A 364 -17.92 -13.73 -7.43
N CYS A 365 -18.12 -12.42 -7.27
CA CYS A 365 -19.33 -11.78 -7.81
C CYS A 365 -19.03 -11.23 -9.21
N LEU A 366 -19.32 -12.02 -10.23
CA LEU A 366 -18.99 -11.77 -11.63
C LEU A 366 -20.21 -11.55 -12.48
N PHE A 367 -20.14 -10.53 -13.33
CA PHE A 367 -21.24 -10.11 -14.20
C PHE A 367 -20.75 -9.92 -15.63
N GLU A 368 -21.55 -10.34 -16.60
CA GLU A 368 -21.29 -10.19 -18.03
C GLU A 368 -22.13 -9.04 -18.59
N ALA A 369 -21.46 -8.09 -19.25
CA ALA A 369 -22.09 -7.00 -20.00
C ALA A 369 -22.35 -7.41 -21.46
N SER A 370 -23.25 -6.67 -22.16
CA SER A 370 -23.50 -6.89 -23.59
C SER A 370 -22.30 -6.54 -24.48
N GLU A 371 -21.48 -5.59 -24.05
CA GLU A 371 -20.34 -5.07 -24.80
C GLU A 371 -19.04 -5.26 -24.02
N PRO A 372 -17.88 -5.30 -24.70
CA PRO A 372 -16.57 -5.35 -24.05
C PRO A 372 -16.33 -4.16 -23.11
N ILE A 373 -15.70 -4.43 -21.98
CA ILE A 373 -15.30 -3.44 -20.97
C ILE A 373 -13.81 -3.19 -21.12
N GLU A 374 -13.42 -2.03 -21.61
CA GLU A 374 -12.03 -1.58 -21.62
C GLU A 374 -11.74 -0.81 -20.32
N HIS A 375 -11.08 -1.47 -19.39
CA HIS A 375 -10.79 -0.90 -18.08
C HIS A 375 -9.99 0.40 -18.14
N ARG A 376 -10.27 1.30 -17.21
CA ARG A 376 -9.62 2.62 -17.07
C ARG A 376 -8.79 2.67 -15.79
N ASN A 377 -7.83 3.57 -15.76
CA ASN A 377 -6.98 3.80 -14.59
C ASN A 377 -6.40 2.48 -14.05
N SER A 378 -6.68 2.13 -12.79
CA SER A 378 -6.26 0.85 -12.19
C SER A 378 -7.32 -0.25 -12.27
N ALA A 379 -8.31 -0.12 -13.14
CA ALA A 379 -9.49 -0.98 -13.24
C ALA A 379 -10.43 -0.91 -12.01
N ALA A 380 -10.05 -0.22 -10.94
CA ALA A 380 -10.83 -0.03 -9.74
C ALA A 380 -11.13 1.47 -9.57
N ASN A 381 -12.33 1.90 -9.99
CA ASN A 381 -12.69 3.31 -10.08
C ASN A 381 -13.80 3.73 -9.12
N MET A 382 -14.50 2.77 -8.50
CA MET A 382 -15.54 3.00 -7.51
C MET A 382 -15.37 2.04 -6.34
N SER A 383 -15.62 2.54 -5.13
CA SER A 383 -15.82 1.69 -3.96
C SER A 383 -16.91 2.22 -3.05
N GLY A 384 -17.43 1.33 -2.22
CA GLY A 384 -18.32 1.64 -1.12
C GLY A 384 -17.83 0.98 0.16
N TYR A 385 -18.08 1.63 1.29
CA TYR A 385 -17.88 1.10 2.63
C TYR A 385 -19.22 1.18 3.37
N LEU A 386 -19.53 0.16 4.15
CA LEU A 386 -20.83 0.07 4.81
C LEU A 386 -20.71 -0.60 6.18
N LYS A 387 -21.40 -0.04 7.16
CA LYS A 387 -21.79 -0.74 8.38
C LYS A 387 -23.07 -1.51 8.08
N THR A 388 -23.00 -2.84 8.03
CA THR A 388 -24.21 -3.67 7.79
C THR A 388 -25.14 -3.75 8.98
N ASP A 389 -24.66 -3.33 10.16
CA ASP A 389 -25.44 -3.07 11.37
C ASP A 389 -25.04 -1.70 11.90
N ALA A 390 -26.04 -0.85 12.18
CA ALA A 390 -25.83 0.50 12.72
C ALA A 390 -25.11 0.52 14.10
N LYS A 391 -25.11 -0.60 14.81
CA LYS A 391 -24.40 -0.76 16.09
C LYS A 391 -22.90 -0.98 15.94
N LEU A 392 -22.41 -1.30 14.74
CA LEU A 392 -20.99 -1.49 14.50
C LEU A 392 -20.24 -0.15 14.62
N GLU A 393 -19.09 -0.20 15.26
CA GLU A 393 -18.19 0.95 15.36
C GLU A 393 -17.57 1.28 13.98
N LEU A 394 -17.15 0.24 13.25
CA LEU A 394 -16.47 0.31 11.97
C LEU A 394 -17.37 -0.18 10.83
N PRO A 395 -17.13 0.23 9.58
CA PRO A 395 -17.62 -0.52 8.44
C PRO A 395 -17.06 -1.95 8.51
N ASP A 396 -17.93 -2.92 8.39
CA ASP A 396 -17.56 -4.33 8.34
C ASP A 396 -17.29 -4.80 6.92
N VAL A 397 -17.90 -4.14 5.93
CA VAL A 397 -17.80 -4.53 4.53
C VAL A 397 -17.41 -3.38 3.60
N SER A 398 -16.82 -3.75 2.46
CA SER A 398 -16.64 -2.88 1.30
C SER A 398 -17.14 -3.55 0.03
N ILE A 399 -17.49 -2.73 -0.95
CA ILE A 399 -17.80 -3.17 -2.31
C ILE A 399 -16.86 -2.43 -3.26
N VAL A 400 -16.15 -3.18 -4.10
CA VAL A 400 -15.23 -2.59 -5.09
C VAL A 400 -15.65 -3.04 -6.47
N GLN A 401 -15.94 -2.08 -7.35
CA GLN A 401 -16.11 -2.35 -8.77
C GLN A 401 -14.74 -2.55 -9.41
N ILE A 402 -14.53 -3.69 -10.06
CA ILE A 402 -13.34 -3.97 -10.85
C ILE A 402 -13.77 -4.22 -12.30
N GLU A 403 -13.22 -3.42 -13.21
CA GLU A 403 -13.52 -3.43 -14.65
C GLU A 403 -12.81 -4.58 -15.39
N LEU A 404 -12.56 -5.65 -14.69
CA LEU A 404 -11.92 -6.90 -15.12
C LEU A 404 -12.58 -8.08 -14.41
N PRO A 405 -12.52 -9.30 -14.96
CA PRO A 405 -12.93 -10.49 -14.24
C PRO A 405 -11.93 -10.78 -13.11
N TYR A 406 -12.34 -10.50 -11.87
CA TYR A 406 -11.53 -10.77 -10.67
C TYR A 406 -12.06 -12.02 -9.96
N THR A 407 -11.27 -13.08 -9.91
CA THR A 407 -11.64 -14.36 -9.32
C THR A 407 -10.52 -14.95 -8.46
N SER A 408 -10.89 -15.79 -7.49
CA SER A 408 -9.97 -16.81 -6.96
C SER A 408 -9.77 -17.93 -7.99
N ASP A 409 -8.68 -18.69 -7.84
CA ASP A 409 -8.42 -19.84 -8.72
C ASP A 409 -9.52 -20.89 -8.70
N VAL A 410 -10.18 -21.08 -7.54
CA VAL A 410 -11.27 -22.04 -7.38
C VAL A 410 -12.51 -21.55 -8.09
N ILE A 411 -12.94 -20.32 -7.83
CA ILE A 411 -14.13 -19.71 -8.47
C ILE A 411 -13.94 -19.62 -9.97
N GLY A 412 -12.76 -19.22 -10.46
CA GLY A 412 -12.50 -19.13 -11.91
C GLY A 412 -12.57 -20.48 -12.63
N LYS A 413 -12.29 -21.61 -11.93
CA LYS A 413 -12.47 -22.98 -12.47
C LYS A 413 -13.93 -23.44 -12.42
N GLU A 414 -14.62 -23.13 -11.32
CA GLU A 414 -16.02 -23.54 -11.11
C GLU A 414 -16.98 -22.76 -12.01
N TYR A 415 -16.67 -21.50 -12.28
CA TYR A 415 -17.48 -20.59 -13.10
C TYR A 415 -16.69 -20.07 -14.31
N PRO A 416 -16.47 -20.89 -15.36
CA PRO A 416 -15.65 -20.52 -16.50
C PRO A 416 -16.25 -19.35 -17.27
N LEU A 417 -15.39 -18.41 -17.66
CA LEU A 417 -15.78 -17.21 -18.41
C LEU A 417 -16.00 -17.55 -19.89
N THR A 418 -17.17 -17.26 -20.42
CA THR A 418 -17.44 -17.37 -21.87
C THR A 418 -16.94 -16.13 -22.63
N ASN A 419 -17.08 -14.95 -22.04
CA ASN A 419 -16.66 -13.67 -22.61
C ASN A 419 -15.80 -12.87 -21.60
N PRO A 420 -14.50 -13.18 -21.44
CA PRO A 420 -13.66 -12.50 -20.45
C PRO A 420 -13.59 -10.98 -20.65
N LYS A 421 -13.65 -10.49 -21.91
CA LYS A 421 -13.61 -9.05 -22.21
C LYS A 421 -14.89 -8.30 -21.81
N ASN A 422 -16.01 -9.02 -21.71
CA ASN A 422 -17.30 -8.45 -21.30
C ASN A 422 -17.55 -8.64 -19.80
N THR A 423 -16.68 -9.37 -19.10
CA THR A 423 -16.87 -9.72 -17.69
C THR A 423 -16.18 -8.73 -16.76
N TRP A 424 -16.93 -8.29 -15.75
CA TRP A 424 -16.48 -7.40 -14.69
C TRP A 424 -16.91 -7.93 -13.31
N ALA A 425 -16.42 -7.33 -12.25
CA ALA A 425 -16.68 -7.80 -10.89
C ALA A 425 -17.18 -6.69 -9.96
N LEU A 426 -18.10 -7.03 -9.05
CA LEU A 426 -18.33 -6.31 -7.79
C LEU A 426 -17.74 -7.15 -6.66
N CYS A 427 -16.51 -6.85 -6.31
CA CYS A 427 -15.80 -7.58 -5.27
C CYS A 427 -16.34 -7.19 -3.90
N ALA A 428 -16.80 -8.18 -3.16
CA ALA A 428 -17.19 -8.05 -1.76
C ALA A 428 -15.94 -8.08 -0.88
N GLY A 429 -15.77 -7.10 -0.01
CA GLY A 429 -14.61 -6.98 0.88
C GLY A 429 -14.99 -7.08 2.35
N LEU A 430 -14.20 -7.75 3.16
CA LEU A 430 -14.23 -7.71 4.61
C LEU A 430 -13.14 -6.73 5.08
N VAL A 431 -13.53 -5.62 5.71
CA VAL A 431 -12.59 -4.54 6.07
C VAL A 431 -12.39 -4.34 7.60
N ALA A 432 -13.07 -5.12 8.41
CA ALA A 432 -12.87 -5.17 9.86
C ALA A 432 -12.72 -6.63 10.34
N PRO A 433 -11.69 -7.37 9.86
CA PRO A 433 -11.54 -8.78 10.17
C PRO A 433 -11.26 -9.00 11.66
N LYS A 434 -11.87 -10.05 12.24
CA LYS A 434 -11.64 -10.52 13.61
C LYS A 434 -10.60 -11.66 13.67
N SER A 435 -10.40 -12.37 12.56
CA SER A 435 -9.34 -13.38 12.44
C SER A 435 -7.97 -12.77 12.67
N ARG A 436 -7.09 -13.51 13.33
CA ARG A 436 -5.72 -13.09 13.63
C ARG A 436 -4.76 -14.22 13.29
N GLY A 437 -3.74 -13.87 12.54
CA GLY A 437 -2.70 -14.76 12.10
C GLY A 437 -1.36 -14.55 12.79
N THR A 438 -0.35 -15.22 12.26
CA THR A 438 1.04 -15.14 12.74
C THR A 438 2.04 -15.18 11.59
N VAL A 439 3.19 -14.56 11.82
CA VAL A 439 4.38 -14.65 10.98
C VAL A 439 5.50 -15.25 11.80
N LYS A 440 6.17 -16.29 11.30
CA LYS A 440 7.26 -17.00 11.98
C LYS A 440 8.45 -17.20 11.06
N LEU A 441 9.61 -17.45 11.60
CA LEU A 441 10.77 -17.88 10.83
C LEU A 441 10.61 -19.35 10.38
N ALA A 442 10.95 -19.64 9.13
CA ALA A 442 11.10 -21.00 8.64
C ALA A 442 12.46 -21.59 9.07
N SER A 443 13.51 -20.76 9.13
CA SER A 443 14.85 -21.10 9.62
C SER A 443 15.61 -19.82 10.05
N ASN A 444 16.89 -19.96 10.39
CA ASN A 444 17.78 -18.84 10.68
C ASN A 444 18.42 -18.20 9.44
N LYS A 445 18.05 -18.62 8.23
CA LYS A 445 18.61 -18.07 6.98
C LYS A 445 17.82 -16.83 6.54
N PRO A 446 18.45 -15.67 6.36
CA PRO A 446 17.77 -14.44 5.94
C PRO A 446 17.09 -14.54 4.57
N THR A 447 17.59 -15.42 3.69
CA THR A 447 17.06 -15.62 2.34
C THR A 447 15.79 -16.44 2.28
N GLU A 448 15.47 -17.21 3.33
CA GLU A 448 14.24 -17.99 3.39
C GLU A 448 13.02 -17.10 3.69
N ARG A 449 11.91 -17.45 3.04
CA ARG A 449 10.63 -16.76 3.28
C ARG A 449 10.10 -17.07 4.66
N PRO A 450 9.39 -16.13 5.31
CA PRO A 450 8.73 -16.42 6.57
C PRO A 450 7.58 -17.43 6.35
N ILE A 451 7.21 -18.14 7.41
CA ILE A 451 5.95 -18.88 7.48
C ILE A 451 4.85 -17.86 7.78
N VAL A 452 3.95 -17.67 6.83
CA VAL A 452 2.81 -16.75 6.94
C VAL A 452 1.55 -17.58 7.17
N ASP A 453 0.94 -17.43 8.33
CA ASP A 453 -0.35 -18.03 8.69
C ASP A 453 -1.36 -16.93 8.96
N MET A 454 -2.15 -16.56 7.96
CA MET A 454 -3.10 -15.44 8.08
C MET A 454 -4.39 -15.82 8.80
N GLN A 455 -4.69 -17.11 8.93
CA GLN A 455 -5.93 -17.60 9.57
C GLN A 455 -7.21 -16.96 8.98
N PHE A 456 -7.21 -16.68 7.66
CA PHE A 456 -8.36 -16.06 6.99
C PHE A 456 -9.65 -16.80 7.30
N LEU A 457 -10.73 -16.07 7.63
CA LEU A 457 -12.06 -16.58 7.93
C LEU A 457 -12.09 -17.65 9.06
N SER A 458 -11.11 -17.61 9.98
CA SER A 458 -11.10 -18.48 11.16
C SER A 458 -12.12 -18.05 12.22
N HIS A 459 -12.46 -16.75 12.27
CA HIS A 459 -13.51 -16.23 13.13
C HIS A 459 -14.88 -16.33 12.42
N PRO A 460 -15.94 -16.84 13.07
CA PRO A 460 -17.24 -17.05 12.44
C PRO A 460 -17.88 -15.75 11.93
N ASP A 461 -17.71 -14.62 12.64
CA ASP A 461 -18.24 -13.32 12.22
C ASP A 461 -17.63 -12.86 10.88
N ASP A 462 -16.38 -13.22 10.57
CA ASP A 462 -15.74 -12.85 9.31
C ASP A 462 -16.43 -13.52 8.13
N VAL A 463 -16.89 -14.77 8.30
CA VAL A 463 -17.69 -15.49 7.30
C VAL A 463 -19.06 -14.83 7.13
N GLU A 464 -19.71 -14.48 8.24
CA GLU A 464 -21.01 -13.82 8.23
C GLU A 464 -20.93 -12.44 7.54
N TYR A 465 -19.95 -11.61 7.92
CA TYR A 465 -19.78 -10.26 7.34
C TYR A 465 -19.46 -10.32 5.85
N LEU A 466 -18.58 -11.24 5.43
CA LEU A 466 -18.29 -11.41 4.01
C LEU A 466 -19.53 -11.92 3.23
N GLY A 467 -20.36 -12.76 3.86
CA GLY A 467 -21.66 -13.17 3.30
C GLY A 467 -22.62 -11.98 3.11
N ARG A 468 -22.67 -11.05 4.07
CA ARG A 468 -23.43 -9.79 3.97
C ARG A 468 -22.90 -8.92 2.82
N ALA A 469 -21.58 -8.81 2.65
CA ALA A 469 -20.96 -8.06 1.57
C ALA A 469 -21.33 -8.65 0.19
N ILE A 470 -21.30 -9.98 0.04
CA ILE A 470 -21.74 -10.67 -1.19
C ILE A 470 -23.21 -10.36 -1.50
N LYS A 471 -24.07 -10.37 -0.48
CA LYS A 471 -25.49 -10.02 -0.65
C LYS A 471 -25.64 -8.59 -1.15
N VAL A 472 -24.96 -7.61 -0.54
CA VAL A 472 -24.98 -6.20 -0.97
C VAL A 472 -24.46 -6.05 -2.39
N ALA A 473 -23.35 -6.69 -2.77
CA ALA A 473 -22.81 -6.64 -4.12
C ALA A 473 -23.82 -7.15 -5.16
N ARG A 474 -24.54 -8.24 -4.87
CA ARG A 474 -25.58 -8.79 -5.76
C ARG A 474 -26.83 -7.91 -5.81
N GLU A 475 -27.26 -7.32 -4.70
CA GLU A 475 -28.37 -6.37 -4.68
C GLU A 475 -28.08 -5.15 -5.56
N ILE A 476 -26.87 -4.58 -5.48
CA ILE A 476 -26.44 -3.49 -6.35
C ILE A 476 -26.43 -3.93 -7.82
N ALA A 477 -25.84 -5.10 -8.12
CA ALA A 477 -25.74 -5.59 -9.50
C ALA A 477 -27.09 -5.81 -10.18
N HIS A 478 -28.10 -6.20 -9.42
CA HIS A 478 -29.45 -6.45 -9.95
C HIS A 478 -30.39 -5.23 -9.90
N ALA A 479 -29.89 -4.06 -9.46
CA ALA A 479 -30.67 -2.83 -9.47
C ALA A 479 -30.94 -2.32 -10.90
N PRO A 480 -32.06 -1.61 -11.13
CA PRO A 480 -32.48 -1.16 -12.45
C PRO A 480 -31.42 -0.39 -13.25
N ALA A 481 -30.62 0.42 -12.59
CA ALA A 481 -29.57 1.22 -13.24
C ALA A 481 -28.50 0.37 -13.95
N LEU A 482 -28.27 -0.88 -13.51
CA LEU A 482 -27.28 -1.79 -14.09
C LEU A 482 -27.84 -2.78 -15.13
N LYS A 483 -29.12 -2.73 -15.46
CA LYS A 483 -29.76 -3.68 -16.39
C LYS A 483 -29.07 -3.84 -17.76
N ASN A 484 -28.38 -2.81 -18.24
CA ASN A 484 -27.67 -2.84 -19.53
C ASN A 484 -26.23 -3.39 -19.38
N TYR A 485 -25.72 -3.50 -18.14
CA TYR A 485 -24.38 -3.97 -17.81
C TYR A 485 -24.37 -5.36 -17.18
N VAL A 486 -25.54 -5.91 -16.85
CA VAL A 486 -25.71 -7.25 -16.29
C VAL A 486 -26.68 -8.03 -17.19
N VAL A 487 -26.13 -8.58 -18.27
CA VAL A 487 -26.84 -9.51 -19.16
C VAL A 487 -26.97 -10.87 -18.47
N ARG A 488 -25.95 -11.25 -17.73
CA ARG A 488 -25.87 -12.50 -16.96
C ARG A 488 -25.02 -12.33 -15.72
N GLU A 489 -25.48 -12.87 -14.60
CA GLU A 489 -24.64 -13.13 -13.45
C GLU A 489 -23.85 -14.42 -13.70
N VAL A 490 -22.54 -14.32 -13.85
CA VAL A 490 -21.65 -15.45 -14.14
C VAL A 490 -21.43 -16.29 -12.90
N ALA A 491 -21.12 -15.62 -11.77
CA ALA A 491 -20.90 -16.24 -10.48
C ALA A 491 -21.51 -15.39 -9.36
N PRO A 492 -22.23 -16.01 -8.39
CA PRO A 492 -22.60 -17.42 -8.34
C PRO A 492 -23.74 -17.82 -9.31
N GLY A 493 -24.40 -16.89 -10.01
CA GLY A 493 -25.45 -17.14 -11.02
C GLY A 493 -26.76 -17.72 -10.47
N LYS A 494 -26.83 -18.01 -9.18
CA LYS A 494 -28.01 -18.53 -8.46
C LYS A 494 -27.97 -18.10 -6.99
N GLU A 495 -29.10 -18.20 -6.31
CA GLU A 495 -29.12 -18.04 -4.85
C GLU A 495 -28.39 -19.21 -4.18
N LEU A 496 -27.46 -18.91 -3.25
CA LEU A 496 -26.75 -19.89 -2.43
C LEU A 496 -27.22 -19.79 -0.99
N LYS A 497 -27.32 -20.95 -0.29
CA LYS A 497 -27.74 -21.05 1.11
C LYS A 497 -26.92 -22.10 1.85
N GLY A 498 -26.88 -22.03 3.18
CA GLY A 498 -26.23 -23.01 4.03
C GLY A 498 -24.77 -23.27 3.65
N ASP A 499 -24.41 -24.54 3.49
CA ASP A 499 -23.03 -24.96 3.19
C ASP A 499 -22.57 -24.49 1.80
N ASP A 500 -23.45 -24.42 0.81
CA ASP A 500 -23.11 -23.91 -0.54
C ASP A 500 -22.66 -22.46 -0.47
N LEU A 501 -23.38 -21.61 0.28
CA LEU A 501 -22.98 -20.23 0.51
C LEU A 501 -21.66 -20.13 1.27
N THR A 502 -21.50 -20.92 2.34
CA THR A 502 -20.27 -20.95 3.13
C THR A 502 -19.07 -21.39 2.29
N ASN A 503 -19.24 -22.40 1.45
CA ASN A 503 -18.18 -22.86 0.53
C ASN A 503 -17.84 -21.81 -0.52
N PHE A 504 -18.85 -21.15 -1.10
CA PHE A 504 -18.61 -20.04 -2.03
C PHE A 504 -17.84 -18.89 -1.39
N ILE A 505 -18.20 -18.48 -0.16
CA ILE A 505 -17.48 -17.47 0.63
C ILE A 505 -16.01 -17.90 0.82
N ARG A 506 -15.77 -19.13 1.29
CA ARG A 506 -14.42 -19.63 1.56
C ARG A 506 -13.60 -19.82 0.30
N ASN A 507 -14.20 -20.29 -0.79
CA ASN A 507 -13.54 -20.51 -2.08
C ASN A 507 -13.21 -19.19 -2.79
N GLY A 508 -14.03 -18.17 -2.65
CA GLY A 508 -13.81 -16.86 -3.27
C GLY A 508 -12.91 -15.92 -2.48
N ALA A 509 -12.63 -16.23 -1.21
CA ALA A 509 -11.77 -15.38 -0.37
C ALA A 509 -10.33 -15.33 -0.89
N THR A 510 -9.80 -14.11 -1.04
CA THR A 510 -8.41 -13.79 -1.38
C THR A 510 -7.87 -12.71 -0.44
N THR A 511 -6.56 -12.46 -0.45
CA THR A 511 -5.98 -11.29 0.19
C THR A 511 -6.49 -9.98 -0.45
N TYR A 512 -6.45 -8.89 0.31
CA TYR A 512 -6.62 -7.53 -0.22
C TYR A 512 -5.26 -6.80 -0.25
N PHE A 513 -4.15 -7.54 -0.01
CA PHE A 513 -2.77 -7.05 -0.03
C PHE A 513 -2.45 -6.01 1.07
N HIS A 514 -3.07 -6.13 2.24
CA HIS A 514 -2.98 -5.16 3.33
C HIS A 514 -2.35 -5.75 4.61
N ALA A 515 -1.38 -6.68 4.46
CA ALA A 515 -0.67 -7.31 5.57
C ALA A 515 -0.20 -6.30 6.62
N SER A 516 -0.59 -6.47 7.89
CA SER A 516 -0.36 -5.51 8.97
C SER A 516 -0.44 -6.13 10.36
N GLY A 517 -0.08 -5.35 11.38
CA GLY A 517 -0.34 -5.66 12.79
C GLY A 517 0.69 -6.54 13.49
N THR A 518 1.70 -7.06 12.81
CA THR A 518 2.64 -8.08 13.31
C THR A 518 3.68 -7.58 14.31
N CYS A 519 3.77 -6.27 14.54
CA CYS A 519 4.60 -5.61 15.54
C CYS A 519 3.81 -4.48 16.22
N ARG A 520 2.58 -4.79 16.66
CA ARG A 520 1.57 -3.81 17.08
C ARG A 520 2.10 -2.79 18.09
N MET A 521 1.69 -1.53 17.94
CA MET A 521 1.91 -0.49 18.95
C MET A 521 0.88 -0.58 20.09
N GLY A 522 1.26 -0.07 21.25
CA GLY A 522 0.37 0.00 22.40
C GLY A 522 1.08 0.41 23.69
N LYS A 523 0.28 0.81 24.70
CA LYS A 523 0.78 1.14 26.04
C LYS A 523 0.99 -0.10 26.93
N ASP A 524 0.34 -1.22 26.61
CA ASP A 524 0.44 -2.45 27.38
C ASP A 524 1.79 -3.14 27.18
N ASP A 525 2.18 -4.01 28.12
CA ASP A 525 3.51 -4.65 28.15
C ASP A 525 3.74 -5.63 26.99
N LYS A 526 2.66 -6.10 26.34
CA LYS A 526 2.74 -7.02 25.20
C LYS A 526 2.96 -6.29 23.87
N ALA A 527 2.75 -4.98 23.81
CA ALA A 527 2.99 -4.22 22.59
C ALA A 527 4.47 -4.25 22.21
N VAL A 528 4.76 -4.47 20.92
CA VAL A 528 6.13 -4.52 20.38
C VAL A 528 6.76 -3.13 20.35
N VAL A 529 5.97 -2.11 19.99
CA VAL A 529 6.41 -0.71 20.01
C VAL A 529 5.49 0.15 20.88
N ASP A 530 6.06 1.25 21.41
CA ASP A 530 5.29 2.27 22.12
C ASP A 530 4.66 3.30 21.17
N SER A 531 3.98 4.33 21.72
CA SER A 531 3.34 5.40 20.93
C SER A 531 4.33 6.26 20.14
N GLN A 532 5.62 6.24 20.52
CA GLN A 532 6.72 6.90 19.84
C GLN A 532 7.41 5.98 18.82
N LEU A 533 6.80 4.81 18.56
CA LEU A 533 7.27 3.79 17.61
C LEU A 533 8.63 3.16 17.97
N ARG A 534 9.09 3.28 19.22
CA ARG A 534 10.32 2.65 19.71
C ARG A 534 10.06 1.19 20.03
N VAL A 535 10.94 0.31 19.59
CA VAL A 535 10.91 -1.11 19.98
C VAL A 535 11.19 -1.22 21.48
N LYS A 536 10.23 -1.76 22.23
CA LYS A 536 10.35 -1.88 23.68
C LYS A 536 11.54 -2.80 24.04
N GLY A 537 12.40 -2.35 24.94
CA GLY A 537 13.57 -3.09 25.39
C GLY A 537 14.81 -2.99 24.48
N ILE A 538 14.73 -2.31 23.34
CA ILE A 538 15.90 -2.06 22.45
C ILE A 538 16.01 -0.56 22.19
N ARG A 539 17.14 0.02 22.57
CA ARG A 539 17.45 1.42 22.28
C ARG A 539 17.86 1.61 20.82
N ASN A 540 17.61 2.79 20.28
CA ASN A 540 17.97 3.21 18.91
C ASN A 540 17.34 2.37 17.81
N LEU A 541 16.19 1.73 18.08
CA LEU A 541 15.43 0.94 17.12
C LEU A 541 13.97 1.36 17.13
N ARG A 542 13.44 1.71 15.94
CA ARG A 542 12.01 2.02 15.74
C ARG A 542 11.43 1.24 14.57
N ILE A 543 10.10 1.22 14.50
CA ILE A 543 9.35 0.62 13.39
C ILE A 543 8.40 1.66 12.82
N ALA A 544 8.42 1.81 11.49
CA ALA A 544 7.54 2.73 10.77
C ALA A 544 6.99 2.08 9.50
N ASP A 545 6.02 1.19 9.65
CA ASP A 545 5.25 0.55 8.55
C ASP A 545 3.93 -0.03 9.05
N SER A 546 3.24 -0.81 8.21
CA SER A 546 1.95 -1.42 8.54
C SER A 546 2.00 -2.41 9.71
N SER A 547 3.18 -2.95 10.05
CA SER A 547 3.31 -3.92 11.14
C SER A 547 2.94 -3.36 12.51
N ILE A 548 3.04 -2.02 12.70
CA ILE A 548 2.72 -1.38 13.97
C ILE A 548 1.22 -1.25 14.26
N MET A 549 0.34 -1.44 13.29
CA MET A 549 -1.10 -1.23 13.45
C MET A 549 -1.67 -2.16 14.53
N PRO A 550 -2.24 -1.65 15.63
CA PRO A 550 -2.84 -2.52 16.66
C PRO A 550 -4.10 -3.21 16.15
N ARG A 551 -4.90 -2.50 15.38
CA ARG A 551 -5.98 -2.97 14.53
C ARG A 551 -5.75 -2.36 13.14
N ILE A 552 -5.89 -3.19 12.10
CA ILE A 552 -5.85 -2.71 10.72
C ILE A 552 -6.93 -1.63 10.52
N VAL A 553 -6.60 -0.58 9.79
CA VAL A 553 -7.58 0.46 9.44
C VAL A 553 -8.63 -0.10 8.48
N SER A 554 -9.87 0.35 8.57
CA SER A 554 -11.02 -0.20 7.81
C SER A 554 -11.08 0.23 6.33
N VAL A 555 -9.92 0.58 5.74
CA VAL A 555 -9.72 1.03 4.36
C VAL A 555 -8.36 0.54 3.86
N PRO A 556 -8.02 0.65 2.55
CA PRO A 556 -6.67 0.38 2.05
C PRO A 556 -5.57 1.06 2.86
N THR A 557 -4.53 0.31 3.22
CA THR A 557 -3.56 0.70 4.25
C THR A 557 -2.52 1.74 3.81
N MET A 558 -2.37 2.01 2.50
CA MET A 558 -1.32 2.89 1.99
C MET A 558 -1.32 4.30 2.61
N PRO A 559 -2.45 5.04 2.72
CA PRO A 559 -2.46 6.36 3.36
C PRO A 559 -2.05 6.31 4.84
N ALA A 560 -2.46 5.27 5.57
CA ALA A 560 -2.04 5.07 6.96
C ALA A 560 -0.53 4.83 7.07
N CYS A 561 0.07 4.07 6.16
CA CYS A 561 1.53 3.88 6.11
C CYS A 561 2.26 5.20 5.84
N VAL A 562 1.73 6.06 4.95
CA VAL A 562 2.31 7.39 4.70
C VAL A 562 2.23 8.26 5.96
N LEU A 563 1.09 8.27 6.65
CA LEU A 563 0.92 8.96 7.93
C LEU A 563 1.97 8.49 8.95
N ILE A 564 2.17 7.17 9.10
CA ILE A 564 3.15 6.58 10.01
C ILE A 564 4.57 7.07 9.67
N GLY A 565 4.94 7.07 8.38
CA GLY A 565 6.26 7.55 7.93
C GLY A 565 6.49 9.04 8.20
N VAL A 566 5.50 9.89 7.90
CA VAL A 566 5.57 11.33 8.16
C VAL A 566 5.65 11.61 9.66
N ARG A 567 4.84 10.91 10.48
CA ARG A 567 4.88 11.02 11.94
C ARG A 567 6.22 10.56 12.51
N MET A 568 6.81 9.48 11.97
CA MET A 568 8.15 9.05 12.38
C MET A 568 9.18 10.16 12.14
N ALA A 569 9.15 10.83 11.00
CA ALA A 569 10.04 11.97 10.73
C ALA A 569 9.81 13.13 11.71
N ASP A 570 8.55 13.41 12.07
CA ASP A 570 8.22 14.41 13.09
C ASP A 570 8.84 14.02 14.46
N LEU A 571 8.72 12.76 14.87
CA LEU A 571 9.29 12.22 16.12
C LEU A 571 10.83 12.24 16.17
N LEU A 572 11.51 12.11 15.03
CA LEU A 572 12.97 12.14 14.95
C LEU A 572 13.52 13.57 14.92
N THR A 573 12.67 14.58 14.75
CA THR A 573 13.05 16.00 14.64
C THR A 573 12.43 16.91 15.71
N SER A 574 11.66 16.33 16.65
CA SER A 574 11.09 17.02 17.83
C SER A 574 12.06 17.17 18.99
#